data_e724d612a7c026a1d975866ee609f7d9
#
_entry.id   e724d612a7c026a1d975866ee609f7d9
#
_cell.length_a   1.000
_cell.length_b   1.000
_cell.length_c   1.000
_cell.angle_alpha   90.00
_cell.angle_beta   90.00
_cell.angle_gamma   90.00
#
_symmetry.space_group_name_H-M   'P 1'
#
loop_
_entity.id
_entity.type
_entity.pdbx_description
1 polymer ?
#
loop_
_entity_poly.entity_id
_entity_poly.type
_entity_poly.pdbx_seq_one_letter_code
_entity_poly.pdbx_strand_id
1 'polypeptide(L)'
;DKSDVKIVKVKDSLKYKLITIKSFKKRYKFKIKGQLIKNIAFAVAALEVLNLNINKIQNKIKNIKILEGRGKIYKIRYKNLNFNLIDESYNANPLSMKQSILNLSNVKNNNRKYILLGDMLELGKNTQILHKKLSPIINHSNINKLFIHGDHIMNTYKHVNKKKRGNILQENSDFKEILLPILQNNDYLMIKGSNATGLNKISKSLTKGRVNAI
;
A
#
# COMPACT_ATOMS: atom_id res chain seq x y z
N ASP A 1 2.23 -10.64 25.90
CA ASP A 1 1.50 -11.21 24.75
C ASP A 1 1.55 -12.73 24.82
N LYS A 2 0.38 -13.36 25.03
CA LYS A 2 0.23 -14.82 25.25
C LYS A 2 -0.05 -15.60 23.98
N SER A 3 0.13 -15.02 22.77
CA SER A 3 -0.18 -15.71 21.52
C SER A 3 0.85 -16.81 21.20
N ASP A 4 0.35 -17.97 20.75
CA ASP A 4 1.17 -19.15 20.40
C ASP A 4 1.97 -18.94 19.11
N VAL A 5 1.48 -18.08 18.22
CA VAL A 5 2.15 -17.70 16.98
C VAL A 5 2.47 -16.21 16.98
N LYS A 6 3.75 -15.86 16.87
CA LYS A 6 4.26 -14.48 16.96
C LYS A 6 5.25 -14.17 15.85
N ILE A 7 5.16 -12.98 15.28
CA ILE A 7 6.22 -12.40 14.46
C ILE A 7 7.29 -11.86 15.43
N VAL A 8 8.44 -12.52 15.51
CA VAL A 8 9.50 -12.15 16.47
C VAL A 8 10.60 -11.30 15.85
N LYS A 9 10.74 -11.31 14.53
CA LYS A 9 11.74 -10.50 13.84
C LYS A 9 11.31 -10.20 12.41
N VAL A 10 11.53 -8.95 11.99
CA VAL A 10 11.40 -8.52 10.60
C VAL A 10 12.69 -7.80 10.22
N LYS A 11 13.35 -8.26 9.16
CA LYS A 11 14.45 -7.55 8.51
C LYS A 11 14.00 -7.12 7.12
N ASP A 12 14.00 -5.83 6.88
CA ASP A 12 13.66 -5.25 5.58
C ASP A 12 14.89 -5.17 4.68
N SER A 13 14.70 -5.51 3.42
CA SER A 13 15.60 -5.16 2.33
C SER A 13 14.79 -4.59 1.17
N LEU A 14 15.48 -3.95 0.21
CA LEU A 14 14.83 -3.28 -0.94
C LEU A 14 13.93 -4.20 -1.78
N LYS A 15 14.24 -5.50 -1.83
CA LYS A 15 13.53 -6.46 -2.71
C LYS A 15 12.67 -7.48 -1.96
N TYR A 16 12.91 -7.67 -0.66
CA TYR A 16 12.21 -8.69 0.14
C TYR A 16 12.29 -8.38 1.62
N LYS A 17 11.46 -9.03 2.39
CA LYS A 17 11.51 -9.04 3.87
C LYS A 17 11.89 -10.44 4.34
N LEU A 18 12.79 -10.51 5.31
CA LEU A 18 13.06 -11.73 6.07
C LEU A 18 12.27 -11.65 7.37
N ILE A 19 11.31 -12.53 7.54
CA ILE A 19 10.50 -12.60 8.75
C ILE A 19 10.83 -13.88 9.51
N THR A 20 10.86 -13.77 10.84
CA THR A 20 10.95 -14.92 11.73
C THR A 20 9.64 -15.00 12.52
N ILE A 21 8.98 -16.12 12.41
CA ILE A 21 7.75 -16.43 13.14
C ILE A 21 8.09 -17.51 14.16
N LYS A 22 7.78 -17.24 15.43
CA LYS A 22 7.75 -18.25 16.50
C LYS A 22 6.35 -18.84 16.54
N SER A 23 6.25 -20.15 16.43
CA SER A 23 5.01 -20.91 16.57
C SER A 23 5.25 -21.99 17.60
N PHE A 24 4.55 -21.90 18.73
CA PHE A 24 4.79 -22.71 19.92
C PHE A 24 6.30 -22.72 20.31
N LYS A 25 6.95 -23.89 20.28
CA LYS A 25 8.38 -24.05 20.57
C LYS A 25 9.29 -23.90 19.33
N LYS A 26 8.73 -23.84 18.12
CA LYS A 26 9.49 -23.81 16.84
C LYS A 26 9.66 -22.39 16.31
N ARG A 27 10.67 -22.19 15.47
CA ARG A 27 10.90 -20.93 14.76
C ARG A 27 11.04 -21.19 13.27
N TYR A 28 10.28 -20.43 12.49
CA TYR A 28 10.27 -20.50 11.02
C TYR A 28 10.76 -19.19 10.44
N LYS A 29 11.61 -19.27 9.41
CA LYS A 29 12.12 -18.10 8.70
C LYS A 29 11.55 -18.08 7.29
N PHE A 30 10.98 -16.96 6.87
CA PHE A 30 10.43 -16.80 5.53
C PHE A 30 11.03 -15.59 4.84
N LYS A 31 11.33 -15.77 3.54
CA LYS A 31 11.66 -14.69 2.64
C LYS A 31 10.42 -14.34 1.84
N ILE A 32 9.90 -13.13 1.98
CA ILE A 32 8.64 -12.71 1.37
C ILE A 32 8.82 -11.44 0.56
N LYS A 33 7.99 -11.25 -0.45
CA LYS A 33 7.85 -10.00 -1.19
C LYS A 33 6.64 -9.23 -0.66
N GLY A 34 6.68 -7.88 -0.74
CA GLY A 34 5.56 -7.02 -0.36
C GLY A 34 5.26 -7.01 1.15
N GLN A 35 4.00 -6.77 1.48
CA GLN A 35 3.54 -6.50 2.86
C GLN A 35 2.79 -7.66 3.53
N LEU A 36 2.98 -8.89 3.03
CA LEU A 36 2.20 -10.08 3.45
C LEU A 36 2.59 -10.67 4.82
N ILE A 37 3.29 -9.91 5.68
CA ILE A 37 3.85 -10.39 6.95
C ILE A 37 2.80 -11.05 7.84
N LYS A 38 1.68 -10.36 8.09
CA LYS A 38 0.59 -10.88 8.92
C LYS A 38 -0.10 -12.09 8.28
N ASN A 39 -0.29 -12.05 6.96
CA ASN A 39 -0.92 -13.15 6.22
C ASN A 39 -0.10 -14.44 6.34
N ILE A 40 1.24 -14.35 6.30
CA ILE A 40 2.11 -15.49 6.51
C ILE A 40 2.02 -16.01 7.95
N ALA A 41 1.93 -15.11 8.95
CA ALA A 41 1.75 -15.53 10.33
C ALA A 41 0.42 -16.26 10.54
N PHE A 42 -0.68 -15.79 9.94
CA PHE A 42 -1.96 -16.50 9.96
C PHE A 42 -1.90 -17.84 9.24
N ALA A 43 -1.23 -17.91 8.08
CA ALA A 43 -1.04 -19.18 7.37
C ALA A 43 -0.24 -20.17 8.22
N VAL A 44 0.83 -19.73 8.89
CA VAL A 44 1.60 -20.59 9.81
C VAL A 44 0.72 -21.08 10.95
N ALA A 45 -0.11 -20.23 11.55
CA ALA A 45 -1.03 -20.62 12.61
C ALA A 45 -2.02 -21.70 12.14
N ALA A 46 -2.63 -21.48 10.96
CA ALA A 46 -3.57 -22.46 10.38
C ALA A 46 -2.90 -23.82 10.09
N LEU A 47 -1.67 -23.79 9.57
CA LEU A 47 -0.93 -25.02 9.26
C LEU A 47 -0.53 -25.80 10.51
N GLU A 48 -0.16 -25.11 11.59
CA GLU A 48 0.10 -25.75 12.89
C GLU A 48 -1.15 -26.41 13.45
N VAL A 49 -2.30 -25.71 13.43
CA VAL A 49 -3.58 -26.29 13.90
C VAL A 49 -3.97 -27.52 13.07
N LEU A 50 -3.68 -27.52 11.78
CA LEU A 50 -3.94 -28.64 10.88
C LEU A 50 -2.84 -29.73 10.90
N ASN A 51 -1.83 -29.59 11.77
CA ASN A 51 -0.67 -30.51 11.85
C ASN A 51 0.06 -30.70 10.51
N LEU A 52 0.11 -29.67 9.67
CA LEU A 52 0.76 -29.71 8.37
C LEU A 52 2.23 -29.26 8.46
N ASN A 53 3.08 -29.87 7.63
CA ASN A 53 4.51 -29.58 7.63
C ASN A 53 4.82 -28.21 7.00
N ILE A 54 5.10 -27.22 7.82
CA ILE A 54 5.38 -25.83 7.42
C ILE A 54 6.65 -25.73 6.55
N ASN A 55 7.64 -26.57 6.75
CA ASN A 55 8.89 -26.52 5.97
C ASN A 55 8.64 -26.81 4.48
N LYS A 56 7.67 -27.68 4.16
CA LYS A 56 7.31 -27.99 2.76
C LYS A 56 6.77 -26.78 2.00
N ILE A 57 6.24 -25.78 2.70
CA ILE A 57 5.62 -24.61 2.07
C ILE A 57 6.54 -23.37 2.02
N GLN A 58 7.70 -23.39 2.70
CA GLN A 58 8.61 -22.22 2.72
C GLN A 58 8.99 -21.74 1.32
N ASN A 59 9.31 -22.68 0.42
CA ASN A 59 9.64 -22.35 -0.98
C ASN A 59 8.44 -21.82 -1.77
N LYS A 60 7.23 -22.31 -1.49
CA LYS A 60 5.99 -21.82 -2.11
C LYS A 60 5.71 -20.37 -1.66
N ILE A 61 5.90 -20.08 -0.37
CA ILE A 61 5.73 -18.73 0.20
C ILE A 61 6.69 -17.73 -0.46
N LYS A 62 7.95 -18.11 -0.69
CA LYS A 62 8.94 -17.27 -1.37
C LYS A 62 8.49 -16.84 -2.78
N ASN A 63 7.73 -17.69 -3.45
CA ASN A 63 7.28 -17.51 -4.82
C ASN A 63 5.87 -16.90 -4.93
N ILE A 64 5.22 -16.55 -3.82
CA ILE A 64 3.92 -15.87 -3.86
C ILE A 64 4.03 -14.59 -4.66
N LYS A 65 3.23 -14.49 -5.71
CA LYS A 65 3.10 -13.27 -6.51
C LYS A 65 2.19 -12.27 -5.78
N ILE A 66 2.62 -11.01 -5.74
CA ILE A 66 1.75 -9.92 -5.27
C ILE A 66 0.69 -9.69 -6.34
N LEU A 67 -0.57 -9.78 -5.94
CA LEU A 67 -1.70 -9.52 -6.83
C LEU A 67 -1.75 -8.04 -7.20
N GLU A 68 -2.30 -7.74 -8.36
CA GLU A 68 -2.56 -6.37 -8.81
C GLU A 68 -3.46 -5.64 -7.79
N GLY A 69 -3.20 -4.36 -7.60
CA GLY A 69 -3.93 -3.55 -6.63
C GLY A 69 -3.65 -3.85 -5.15
N ARG A 70 -2.70 -4.73 -4.83
CA ARG A 70 -2.38 -5.14 -3.45
C ARG A 70 -0.93 -4.85 -3.04
N GLY A 71 -0.44 -3.68 -3.38
CA GLY A 71 0.90 -3.22 -3.01
C GLY A 71 1.99 -3.62 -3.98
N LYS A 72 1.64 -3.96 -5.22
CA LYS A 72 2.62 -4.21 -6.27
C LYS A 72 3.28 -2.90 -6.67
N ILE A 73 4.61 -2.92 -6.77
CA ILE A 73 5.40 -1.75 -7.17
C ILE A 73 5.79 -1.91 -8.62
N TYR A 74 5.54 -0.88 -9.40
CA TYR A 74 5.88 -0.81 -10.82
C TYR A 74 6.84 0.35 -11.05
N LYS A 75 7.90 0.13 -11.82
CA LYS A 75 8.70 1.20 -12.39
C LYS A 75 8.04 1.67 -13.67
N ILE A 76 7.49 2.84 -13.65
CA ILE A 76 6.82 3.45 -14.80
C ILE A 76 7.82 4.32 -15.55
N ARG A 77 7.86 4.15 -16.87
CA ARG A 77 8.53 5.06 -17.78
C ARG A 77 7.48 5.73 -18.66
N TYR A 78 7.35 7.02 -18.54
CA TYR A 78 6.43 7.81 -19.34
C TYR A 78 7.18 9.00 -19.96
N LYS A 79 7.38 9.00 -21.28
CA LYS A 79 8.27 9.95 -21.97
C LYS A 79 9.65 9.95 -21.31
N ASN A 80 10.09 11.11 -20.79
CA ASN A 80 11.36 11.30 -20.09
C ASN A 80 11.26 11.14 -18.55
N LEU A 81 10.09 10.78 -18.04
CA LEU A 81 9.83 10.61 -16.62
C LEU A 81 9.89 9.14 -16.21
N ASN A 82 10.67 8.84 -15.16
CA ASN A 82 10.73 7.51 -14.56
C ASN A 82 10.34 7.61 -13.08
N PHE A 83 9.28 6.93 -12.65
CA PHE A 83 8.82 6.97 -11.26
C PHE A 83 8.33 5.60 -10.78
N ASN A 84 8.10 5.49 -9.47
CA ASN A 84 7.63 4.26 -8.83
C ASN A 84 6.14 4.39 -8.53
N LEU A 85 5.32 3.55 -9.16
CA LEU A 85 3.89 3.43 -8.84
C LEU A 85 3.68 2.30 -7.84
N ILE A 86 3.05 2.59 -6.72
CA ILE A 86 2.58 1.61 -5.74
C ILE A 86 1.08 1.44 -5.94
N ASP A 87 0.69 0.29 -6.46
CA ASP A 87 -0.71 -0.01 -6.75
C ASP A 87 -1.37 -0.73 -5.57
N GLU A 88 -2.19 0.01 -4.83
CA GLU A 88 -3.02 -0.44 -3.71
C GLU A 88 -4.52 -0.27 -4.01
N SER A 89 -4.89 -0.20 -5.29
CA SER A 89 -6.20 0.25 -5.77
C SER A 89 -7.29 -0.84 -5.76
N TYR A 90 -7.01 -2.02 -5.19
CA TYR A 90 -7.99 -3.10 -5.16
C TYR A 90 -9.07 -2.89 -4.10
N ASN A 91 -8.70 -2.46 -2.90
CA ASN A 91 -9.63 -2.22 -1.80
C ASN A 91 -9.05 -1.25 -0.77
N ALA A 92 -9.95 -0.61 0.01
CA ALA A 92 -9.56 0.31 1.07
C ALA A 92 -10.43 0.11 2.31
N ASN A 93 -9.77 0.07 3.47
CA ASN A 93 -10.38 0.17 4.78
C ASN A 93 -9.46 0.97 5.71
N PRO A 94 -9.92 1.45 6.87
CA PRO A 94 -9.14 2.35 7.73
C PRO A 94 -7.77 1.79 8.13
N LEU A 95 -7.68 0.50 8.43
CA LEU A 95 -6.42 -0.13 8.82
C LEU A 95 -5.45 -0.24 7.65
N SER A 96 -5.93 -0.68 6.48
CA SER A 96 -5.08 -0.80 5.29
C SER A 96 -4.61 0.55 4.77
N MET A 97 -5.48 1.59 4.80
CA MET A 97 -5.10 2.96 4.44
C MET A 97 -3.99 3.49 5.33
N LYS A 98 -4.17 3.40 6.66
CA LYS A 98 -3.13 3.77 7.63
C LYS A 98 -1.82 3.05 7.36
N GLN A 99 -1.86 1.73 7.17
CA GLN A 99 -0.67 0.92 6.97
C GLN A 99 0.06 1.29 5.68
N SER A 100 -0.66 1.49 4.58
CA SER A 100 -0.05 1.85 3.28
C SER A 100 0.59 3.24 3.34
N ILE A 101 -0.06 4.23 3.96
CA ILE A 101 0.51 5.57 4.15
C ILE A 101 1.80 5.50 4.98
N LEU A 102 1.81 4.78 6.10
CA LEU A 102 2.98 4.63 6.94
C LEU A 102 4.11 3.85 6.24
N ASN A 103 3.77 2.80 5.48
CA ASN A 103 4.76 2.04 4.71
C ASN A 103 5.47 2.93 3.68
N LEU A 104 4.72 3.74 2.92
CA LEU A 104 5.31 4.68 1.97
C LEU A 104 6.12 5.76 2.69
N SER A 105 5.60 6.32 3.77
CA SER A 105 6.30 7.33 4.58
C SER A 105 7.66 6.84 5.06
N ASN A 106 7.76 5.56 5.45
CA ASN A 106 8.97 4.94 6.00
C ASN A 106 9.98 4.46 4.94
N VAL A 107 9.70 4.65 3.65
CA VAL A 107 10.70 4.37 2.60
C VAL A 107 11.88 5.31 2.80
N LYS A 108 13.03 4.70 3.12
CA LYS A 108 14.28 5.43 3.41
C LYS A 108 14.96 5.88 2.12
N ASN A 109 14.57 7.03 1.61
CA ASN A 109 15.24 7.77 0.54
C ASN A 109 14.74 9.23 0.53
N ASN A 110 15.42 10.08 -0.23
CA ASN A 110 15.09 11.49 -0.36
C ASN A 110 14.06 11.78 -1.49
N ASN A 111 13.54 10.72 -2.14
CA ASN A 111 12.59 10.89 -3.23
C ASN A 111 11.24 11.35 -2.68
N ARG A 112 10.55 12.17 -3.46
CA ARG A 112 9.24 12.68 -3.07
C ARG A 112 8.19 11.56 -3.09
N LYS A 113 7.21 11.68 -2.23
CA LYS A 113 6.18 10.68 -1.98
C LYS A 113 4.81 11.32 -2.12
N TYR A 114 4.08 10.86 -3.10
CA TYR A 114 2.74 11.31 -3.44
C TYR A 114 1.73 10.22 -3.21
N ILE A 115 0.55 10.59 -2.75
CA ILE A 115 -0.56 9.65 -2.58
C ILE A 115 -1.80 10.18 -3.30
N LEU A 116 -2.45 9.31 -4.05
CA LEU A 116 -3.80 9.50 -4.57
C LEU A 116 -4.73 8.56 -3.80
N LEU A 117 -5.59 9.13 -2.96
CA LEU A 117 -6.51 8.37 -2.13
C LEU A 117 -7.94 8.53 -2.63
N GLY A 118 -8.65 7.41 -2.68
CA GLY A 118 -10.09 7.36 -2.92
C GLY A 118 -10.86 7.00 -1.66
N ASP A 119 -12.18 6.94 -1.81
CA ASP A 119 -13.09 6.59 -0.73
C ASP A 119 -12.84 5.18 -0.18
N MET A 120 -13.04 5.05 1.12
CA MET A 120 -13.27 3.77 1.78
C MET A 120 -14.79 3.55 1.83
N LEU A 121 -15.26 2.54 1.13
CA LEU A 121 -16.69 2.19 1.08
C LEU A 121 -17.04 1.19 2.19
N GLU A 122 -18.33 0.95 2.38
CA GLU A 122 -18.87 -0.04 3.33
C GLU A 122 -18.58 0.25 4.82
N LEU A 123 -18.37 1.52 5.18
CA LEU A 123 -18.06 1.94 6.56
C LEU A 123 -19.30 2.36 7.38
N GLY A 124 -20.48 2.37 6.77
CA GLY A 124 -21.74 2.72 7.40
C GLY A 124 -21.71 4.13 8.05
N LYS A 125 -22.33 4.27 9.21
CA LYS A 125 -22.46 5.56 9.93
C LYS A 125 -21.12 6.23 10.30
N ASN A 126 -20.04 5.48 10.34
CA ASN A 126 -18.73 5.98 10.74
C ASN A 126 -17.88 6.51 9.57
N THR A 127 -18.40 6.52 8.34
CA THR A 127 -17.68 6.87 7.12
C THR A 127 -16.89 8.17 7.25
N GLN A 128 -17.54 9.26 7.65
CA GLN A 128 -16.88 10.57 7.76
C GLN A 128 -15.77 10.59 8.81
N ILE A 129 -16.03 10.03 9.99
CA ILE A 129 -15.08 10.00 11.11
C ILE A 129 -13.85 9.15 10.73
N LEU A 130 -14.05 8.01 10.08
CA LEU A 130 -12.97 7.11 9.70
C LEU A 130 -12.08 7.72 8.59
N HIS A 131 -12.67 8.45 7.64
CA HIS A 131 -11.90 9.22 6.66
C HIS A 131 -11.12 10.35 7.34
N LYS A 132 -11.75 11.14 8.22
CA LYS A 132 -11.08 12.21 8.96
C LYS A 132 -9.86 11.70 9.74
N LYS A 133 -9.93 10.49 10.32
CA LYS A 133 -8.82 9.87 11.08
C LYS A 133 -7.55 9.61 10.26
N LEU A 134 -7.59 9.68 8.93
CA LEU A 134 -6.39 9.58 8.09
C LEU A 134 -5.56 10.87 8.08
N SER A 135 -6.17 12.02 8.32
CA SER A 135 -5.50 13.31 8.22
C SER A 135 -4.31 13.48 9.19
N PRO A 136 -4.39 13.13 10.50
CA PRO A 136 -3.23 13.23 11.38
C PRO A 136 -2.10 12.29 10.95
N ILE A 137 -2.43 11.12 10.40
CA ILE A 137 -1.42 10.18 9.90
C ILE A 137 -0.64 10.81 8.74
N ILE A 138 -1.33 11.45 7.79
CA ILE A 138 -0.71 12.13 6.65
C ILE A 138 0.07 13.35 7.12
N ASN A 139 -0.47 14.12 8.06
CA ASN A 139 0.20 15.33 8.58
C ASN A 139 1.55 15.01 9.23
N HIS A 140 1.65 13.92 9.99
CA HIS A 140 2.88 13.47 10.65
C HIS A 140 3.77 12.55 9.81
N SER A 141 3.41 12.29 8.55
CA SER A 141 4.16 11.43 7.64
C SER A 141 5.12 12.22 6.75
N ASN A 142 6.04 11.52 6.08
CA ASN A 142 6.92 12.08 5.04
C ASN A 142 6.25 12.12 3.66
N ILE A 143 4.92 12.22 3.61
CA ILE A 143 4.17 12.40 2.36
C ILE A 143 4.25 13.87 1.94
N ASN A 144 4.60 14.11 0.68
CA ASN A 144 4.74 15.46 0.12
C ASN A 144 3.40 16.05 -0.29
N LYS A 145 2.56 15.29 -1.01
CA LYS A 145 1.24 15.75 -1.45
C LYS A 145 0.21 14.64 -1.41
N LEU A 146 -1.01 15.02 -1.02
CA LEU A 146 -2.23 14.23 -1.06
C LEU A 146 -3.11 14.71 -2.21
N PHE A 147 -3.39 13.85 -3.17
CA PHE A 147 -4.45 13.98 -4.16
C PHE A 147 -5.62 13.11 -3.71
N ILE A 148 -6.83 13.50 -4.04
CA ILE A 148 -8.02 12.75 -3.67
C ILE A 148 -8.97 12.59 -4.84
N HIS A 149 -9.76 11.51 -4.78
CA HIS A 149 -10.86 11.22 -5.69
C HIS A 149 -12.01 10.56 -4.92
N GLY A 150 -13.16 11.23 -4.87
CA GLY A 150 -14.37 10.80 -4.16
C GLY A 150 -14.84 11.79 -3.10
N ASP A 151 -16.05 11.59 -2.62
CA ASP A 151 -16.75 12.53 -1.72
C ASP A 151 -16.37 12.33 -0.25
N HIS A 152 -16.25 11.09 0.18
CA HIS A 152 -15.98 10.78 1.59
C HIS A 152 -14.53 11.10 1.98
N ILE A 153 -13.57 10.90 1.06
CA ILE A 153 -12.15 11.21 1.28
C ILE A 153 -11.92 12.72 1.43
N MET A 154 -12.87 13.55 1.01
CA MET A 154 -12.87 14.98 1.27
C MET A 154 -12.74 15.29 2.76
N ASN A 155 -13.29 14.43 3.65
CA ASN A 155 -13.13 14.59 5.09
C ASN A 155 -11.67 14.45 5.55
N THR A 156 -10.87 13.66 4.87
CA THR A 156 -9.41 13.62 5.07
C THR A 156 -8.77 14.90 4.58
N TYR A 157 -9.07 15.29 3.34
CA TYR A 157 -8.45 16.41 2.65
C TYR A 157 -8.63 17.74 3.39
N LYS A 158 -9.83 18.03 3.88
CA LYS A 158 -10.15 19.24 4.65
C LYS A 158 -9.31 19.39 5.93
N HIS A 159 -8.81 18.30 6.50
CA HIS A 159 -8.05 18.29 7.76
C HIS A 159 -6.55 18.02 7.57
N VAL A 160 -6.09 17.79 6.35
CA VAL A 160 -4.66 17.71 6.03
C VAL A 160 -4.09 19.15 5.92
N ASN A 161 -2.85 19.34 6.34
CA ASN A 161 -2.14 20.62 6.25
C ASN A 161 -2.18 21.17 4.81
N LYS A 162 -2.49 22.44 4.63
CA LYS A 162 -2.63 23.08 3.30
C LYS A 162 -1.42 22.83 2.39
N LYS A 163 -0.19 22.89 2.94
CA LYS A 163 1.06 22.63 2.20
C LYS A 163 1.16 21.20 1.63
N LYS A 164 0.43 20.24 2.19
CA LYS A 164 0.40 18.84 1.72
C LYS A 164 -0.78 18.55 0.80
N ARG A 165 -1.70 19.48 0.60
CA ARG A 165 -2.82 19.27 -0.31
C ARG A 165 -2.35 19.40 -1.75
N GLY A 166 -2.72 18.43 -2.57
CA GLY A 166 -2.67 18.46 -4.03
C GLY A 166 -4.04 18.75 -4.62
N ASN A 167 -4.30 18.32 -5.83
CA ASN A 167 -5.57 18.52 -6.51
C ASN A 167 -6.65 17.53 -6.06
N ILE A 168 -7.89 17.96 -6.15
CA ILE A 168 -9.07 17.11 -6.08
C ILE A 168 -9.38 16.66 -7.50
N LEU A 169 -9.40 15.34 -7.72
CA LEU A 169 -9.61 14.75 -9.03
C LEU A 169 -11.08 14.38 -9.19
N GLN A 170 -11.74 14.95 -10.18
CA GLN A 170 -13.13 14.66 -10.51
C GLN A 170 -13.22 13.45 -11.47
N GLU A 171 -14.42 12.89 -11.67
CA GLU A 171 -14.62 11.69 -12.52
C GLU A 171 -14.09 11.88 -13.95
N ASN A 172 -14.25 13.08 -14.52
CA ASN A 172 -13.84 13.40 -15.90
C ASN A 172 -12.42 13.98 -16.00
N SER A 173 -11.65 14.00 -14.89
CA SER A 173 -10.29 14.54 -14.89
C SER A 173 -9.35 13.63 -15.69
N ASP A 174 -8.50 14.20 -16.54
CA ASP A 174 -7.34 13.46 -17.05
C ASP A 174 -6.27 13.40 -15.94
N PHE A 175 -6.23 12.27 -15.27
CA PHE A 175 -5.27 12.02 -14.18
C PHE A 175 -3.82 12.14 -14.61
N LYS A 176 -3.51 11.85 -15.88
CA LYS A 176 -2.15 11.96 -16.41
C LYS A 176 -1.75 13.41 -16.52
N GLU A 177 -2.64 14.26 -17.01
CA GLU A 177 -2.37 15.71 -17.11
C GLU A 177 -2.20 16.36 -15.75
N ILE A 178 -2.87 15.88 -14.70
CA ILE A 178 -2.79 16.46 -13.36
C ILE A 178 -1.60 15.91 -12.55
N LEU A 179 -1.37 14.60 -12.62
CA LEU A 179 -0.38 13.95 -11.74
C LEU A 179 1.03 13.93 -12.36
N LEU A 180 1.15 13.63 -13.66
CA LEU A 180 2.48 13.41 -14.25
C LEU A 180 3.36 14.67 -14.28
N PRO A 181 2.85 15.89 -14.54
CA PRO A 181 3.68 17.09 -14.52
C PRO A 181 4.30 17.43 -13.16
N ILE A 182 3.72 16.92 -12.08
CA ILE A 182 4.18 17.17 -10.71
C ILE A 182 5.31 16.22 -10.30
N LEU A 183 5.35 15.05 -10.92
CA LEU A 183 6.33 14.01 -10.61
C LEU A 183 7.70 14.31 -11.20
N GLN A 184 8.75 13.86 -10.52
CA GLN A 184 10.12 13.84 -10.99
C GLN A 184 10.66 12.41 -11.00
N ASN A 185 11.85 12.26 -11.59
CA ASN A 185 12.50 10.94 -11.64
C ASN A 185 12.71 10.37 -10.22
N ASN A 186 12.40 9.08 -10.10
CA ASN A 186 12.48 8.28 -8.88
C ASN A 186 11.41 8.61 -7.80
N ASP A 187 10.50 9.53 -8.03
CA ASP A 187 9.38 9.78 -7.12
C ASP A 187 8.51 8.53 -6.91
N TYR A 188 7.75 8.54 -5.84
CA TYR A 188 6.76 7.51 -5.53
C TYR A 188 5.36 8.10 -5.66
N LEU A 189 4.50 7.41 -6.39
CA LEU A 189 3.06 7.65 -6.43
C LEU A 189 2.34 6.40 -5.92
N MET A 190 1.62 6.50 -4.82
CA MET A 190 0.73 5.44 -4.35
C MET A 190 -0.70 5.77 -4.71
N ILE A 191 -1.41 4.79 -5.27
CA ILE A 191 -2.85 4.89 -5.59
C ILE A 191 -3.60 3.91 -4.72
N LYS A 192 -4.57 4.40 -3.91
CA LYS A 192 -5.35 3.55 -3.02
C LYS A 192 -6.78 4.06 -2.81
N GLY A 193 -7.73 3.16 -2.95
CA GLY A 193 -9.16 3.38 -2.73
C GLY A 193 -9.93 2.07 -2.80
N SER A 194 -11.20 2.09 -2.45
CA SER A 194 -12.11 0.97 -2.70
C SER A 194 -12.26 0.74 -4.20
N ASN A 195 -12.47 -0.51 -4.61
CA ASN A 195 -12.49 -0.89 -6.04
C ASN A 195 -13.50 -0.09 -6.85
N ALA A 196 -14.69 0.16 -6.30
CA ALA A 196 -15.76 0.90 -6.97
C ALA A 196 -15.44 2.40 -7.18
N THR A 197 -14.37 2.94 -6.57
CA THR A 197 -13.93 4.33 -6.84
C THR A 197 -13.29 4.51 -8.23
N GLY A 198 -13.05 3.44 -8.97
CA GLY A 198 -12.43 3.52 -10.29
C GLY A 198 -10.91 3.78 -10.29
N LEU A 199 -10.26 3.98 -9.14
CA LEU A 199 -8.82 4.23 -9.05
C LEU A 199 -7.96 3.10 -9.62
N ASN A 200 -8.46 1.88 -9.65
CA ASN A 200 -7.84 0.74 -10.31
C ASN A 200 -7.69 0.95 -11.83
N LYS A 201 -8.62 1.68 -12.47
CA LYS A 201 -8.52 2.02 -13.90
C LYS A 201 -7.36 2.98 -14.16
N ILE A 202 -7.13 3.94 -13.24
CA ILE A 202 -6.01 4.88 -13.31
C ILE A 202 -4.69 4.12 -13.17
N SER A 203 -4.57 3.28 -12.14
CA SER A 203 -3.40 2.44 -11.94
C SER A 203 -3.09 1.60 -13.17
N LYS A 204 -4.11 0.93 -13.74
CA LYS A 204 -3.98 0.15 -14.97
C LYS A 204 -3.56 0.99 -16.17
N SER A 205 -4.09 2.21 -16.34
CA SER A 205 -3.73 3.09 -17.45
C SER A 205 -2.28 3.55 -17.41
N LEU A 206 -1.74 3.75 -16.20
CA LEU A 206 -0.34 4.06 -15.98
C LEU A 206 0.57 2.86 -16.22
N THR A 207 0.08 1.64 -15.93
CA THR A 207 0.87 0.40 -16.10
C THR A 207 0.85 -0.15 -17.52
N LYS A 208 -0.11 0.23 -18.39
CA LYS A 208 -0.16 -0.21 -19.80
C LYS A 208 0.97 0.34 -20.68
N GLY A 209 1.70 1.35 -20.23
CA GLY A 209 2.84 1.94 -20.91
C GLY A 209 4.18 1.41 -20.39
N ARG A 210 4.63 0.24 -20.87
CA ARG A 210 5.97 -0.37 -20.60
C ARG A 210 6.39 -0.40 -19.13
N VAL A 211 6.24 -1.55 -18.54
CA VAL A 211 6.45 -1.80 -17.11
C VAL A 211 7.43 -2.94 -16.90
N ASN A 212 8.53 -2.67 -16.20
CA ASN A 212 9.24 -3.72 -15.47
C ASN A 212 8.69 -3.71 -14.03
N ALA A 213 7.93 -4.76 -13.64
CA ALA A 213 7.57 -4.98 -12.24
C ALA A 213 8.82 -5.40 -11.46
N ILE A 214 9.02 -4.85 -10.26
CA ILE A 214 10.12 -5.21 -9.33
C ILE A 214 9.64 -6.33 -8.41
#